data_d9d862b7d8beb657247198481c15cfa0
#
_entry.id   d9d862b7d8beb657247198481c15cfa0
#
_cell.length_a   1.000
_cell.length_b   1.000
_cell.length_c   1.000
_cell.angle_alpha   90.00
_cell.angle_beta   90.00
_cell.angle_gamma   90.00
#
_symmetry.space_group_name_H-M   'P 1'
#
loop_
_entity.id
_entity.type
_entity.pdbx_description
1 polymer ?
#
loop_
_entity_poly.entity_id
_entity_poly.type
_entity_poly.pdbx_seq_one_letter_code
_entity_poly.pdbx_strand_id
1 'polypeptide(L)'
;MMVKTKAILVAAPRSGAGKTTVTLALLAALRRRGLSVRAAKCGPDYIDPAFHHAATCAPCLNLDSWAMGAALLESIVHEAAAGADLLIVESAMGLFDGAGGAAMGEGAAAELAIRFQLPVLLVLDVAGQAQSAAAMVHGFASFDPRVQLAGVVLNRVGSDRHHAMIERAIATLGIPVAGAIPRDEAVHLPERHLGLVQALEHDDLAERLDRLADLAERHCDLDLIQALACPLEAEPHPIAALPPPGQRVALAKDAAFAFIYPHLLSGWRRAGAEIMPFSPLADEPPPQTCDACWLPGGYPELHAGSLANAERFKAGLARFAATRAVHGECGGYMVLGEGIVDAGGVRHAMTGLLGHVTSFAERRLHLGYRTAKLLQDCPFGQNGASLRGHEFHYASVTEPGSDTPLAELFDGEGKALGPSGGRRGRVTGTFFHAIACAHELAERSHAKLATLA
;
A
#
# COMPACT_ATOMS: atom_id res chain seq x y z
N MET A 1 -20.18 -14.36 -11.43
CA MET A 1 -19.71 -14.48 -12.83
C MET A 1 -18.19 -14.55 -12.79
N MET A 2 -17.56 -15.60 -13.31
CA MET A 2 -16.09 -15.71 -13.34
C MET A 2 -15.50 -14.52 -14.10
N VAL A 3 -14.45 -13.93 -13.57
CA VAL A 3 -13.71 -12.83 -14.19
C VAL A 3 -12.96 -13.41 -15.39
N LYS A 4 -13.14 -12.82 -16.59
CA LYS A 4 -12.38 -13.21 -17.81
C LYS A 4 -11.02 -12.50 -17.91
N THR A 5 -10.62 -11.78 -16.90
CA THR A 5 -9.40 -10.97 -16.87
C THR A 5 -8.17 -11.89 -16.81
N LYS A 6 -7.15 -11.57 -17.59
CA LYS A 6 -5.81 -12.15 -17.41
C LYS A 6 -5.05 -11.38 -16.33
N ALA A 7 -4.10 -12.03 -15.66
CA ALA A 7 -3.28 -11.37 -14.67
C ALA A 7 -1.81 -11.80 -14.75
N ILE A 8 -0.91 -10.91 -14.33
CA ILE A 8 0.53 -11.12 -14.23
C ILE A 8 1.08 -10.36 -13.03
N LEU A 9 2.07 -10.93 -12.35
CA LEU A 9 2.74 -10.29 -11.22
C LEU A 9 4.11 -9.75 -11.65
N VAL A 10 4.31 -8.43 -11.50
CA VAL A 10 5.61 -7.78 -11.72
C VAL A 10 6.37 -7.76 -10.40
N ALA A 11 7.52 -8.42 -10.37
CA ALA A 11 8.36 -8.54 -9.19
C ALA A 11 9.82 -8.22 -9.50
N ALA A 12 10.65 -8.16 -8.45
CA ALA A 12 12.09 -7.97 -8.60
C ALA A 12 12.84 -8.73 -7.50
N PRO A 13 14.18 -8.87 -7.62
CA PRO A 13 14.99 -9.46 -6.56
C PRO A 13 15.07 -8.62 -5.29
N ARG A 14 14.88 -7.30 -5.38
CA ARG A 14 15.03 -6.35 -4.26
C ARG A 14 14.27 -5.06 -4.51
N SER A 15 14.14 -4.25 -3.46
CA SER A 15 13.70 -2.86 -3.59
C SER A 15 14.72 -2.04 -4.42
N GLY A 16 14.26 -0.98 -5.10
CA GLY A 16 15.10 -0.11 -5.92
C GLY A 16 15.57 -0.70 -7.27
N ALA A 17 15.07 -1.88 -7.66
CA ALA A 17 15.37 -2.50 -8.97
C ALA A 17 14.61 -1.85 -10.15
N GLY A 18 13.69 -0.90 -9.88
CA GLY A 18 12.90 -0.20 -10.89
C GLY A 18 11.55 -0.84 -11.21
N LYS A 19 11.03 -1.71 -10.32
CA LYS A 19 9.70 -2.32 -10.49
C LYS A 19 8.62 -1.30 -10.82
N THR A 20 8.47 -0.27 -9.99
CA THR A 20 7.42 0.74 -10.12
C THR A 20 7.54 1.49 -11.44
N THR A 21 8.76 1.87 -11.85
CA THR A 21 8.99 2.50 -13.17
C THR A 21 8.54 1.59 -14.31
N VAL A 22 8.93 0.31 -14.27
CA VAL A 22 8.55 -0.68 -15.30
C VAL A 22 7.03 -0.94 -15.27
N THR A 23 6.45 -1.10 -14.10
CA THR A 23 5.00 -1.30 -13.96
C THR A 23 4.22 -0.13 -14.54
N LEU A 24 4.58 1.11 -14.20
CA LEU A 24 3.94 2.31 -14.74
C LEU A 24 4.10 2.41 -16.26
N ALA A 25 5.28 2.10 -16.79
CA ALA A 25 5.55 2.08 -18.20
C ALA A 25 4.65 1.08 -18.94
N LEU A 26 4.50 -0.14 -18.41
CA LEU A 26 3.63 -1.17 -18.95
C LEU A 26 2.15 -0.77 -18.87
N LEU A 27 1.69 -0.27 -17.71
CA LEU A 27 0.30 0.17 -17.52
C LEU A 27 -0.07 1.29 -18.50
N ALA A 28 0.78 2.31 -18.64
CA ALA A 28 0.54 3.44 -19.54
C ALA A 28 0.56 3.01 -21.03
N ALA A 29 1.54 2.18 -21.43
CA ALA A 29 1.64 1.72 -22.82
C ALA A 29 0.48 0.79 -23.22
N LEU A 30 0.11 -0.16 -22.36
CA LEU A 30 -0.99 -1.09 -22.64
C LEU A 30 -2.33 -0.36 -22.69
N ARG A 31 -2.55 0.62 -21.79
CA ARG A 31 -3.72 1.47 -21.85
C ARG A 31 -3.77 2.30 -23.14
N ARG A 32 -2.63 2.86 -23.59
CA ARG A 32 -2.53 3.62 -24.85
C ARG A 32 -2.84 2.73 -26.06
N ARG A 33 -2.58 1.43 -26.00
CA ARG A 33 -3.00 0.42 -26.99
C ARG A 33 -4.50 0.08 -26.95
N GLY A 34 -5.26 0.70 -26.03
CA GLY A 34 -6.72 0.53 -25.92
C GLY A 34 -7.16 -0.63 -25.01
N LEU A 35 -6.25 -1.27 -24.25
CA LEU A 35 -6.65 -2.29 -23.29
C LEU A 35 -7.25 -1.64 -22.05
N SER A 36 -8.27 -2.28 -21.47
CA SER A 36 -8.73 -1.99 -20.12
C SER A 36 -7.76 -2.62 -19.12
N VAL A 37 -6.73 -1.85 -18.71
CA VAL A 37 -5.70 -2.33 -17.79
C VAL A 37 -6.00 -1.82 -16.39
N ARG A 38 -5.85 -2.69 -15.40
CA ARG A 38 -5.92 -2.34 -13.96
C ARG A 38 -4.65 -2.75 -13.24
N ALA A 39 -4.45 -2.17 -12.07
CA ALA A 39 -3.31 -2.48 -11.22
C ALA A 39 -3.76 -2.88 -9.81
N ALA A 40 -2.94 -3.73 -9.17
CA ALA A 40 -2.99 -3.98 -7.74
C ALA A 40 -1.57 -3.92 -7.17
N LYS A 41 -1.43 -3.56 -5.90
CA LYS A 41 -0.15 -3.46 -5.20
C LYS A 41 -0.07 -4.47 -4.07
N CYS A 42 1.00 -5.28 -4.03
CA CYS A 42 1.25 -6.14 -2.87
C CYS A 42 1.64 -5.31 -1.64
N GLY A 43 1.16 -5.76 -0.48
CA GLY A 43 1.54 -5.17 0.80
C GLY A 43 0.96 -3.79 1.09
N PRO A 44 1.38 -3.19 2.21
CA PRO A 44 0.81 -1.96 2.77
C PRO A 44 1.46 -0.70 2.19
N ASP A 45 1.21 -0.39 0.95
CA ASP A 45 1.75 0.77 0.24
C ASP A 45 0.63 1.78 -0.09
N TYR A 46 0.84 3.06 0.20
CA TYR A 46 -0.11 4.14 -0.10
C TYR A 46 0.33 5.00 -1.29
N ILE A 47 1.62 4.97 -1.63
CA ILE A 47 2.22 5.89 -2.59
C ILE A 47 2.13 5.34 -4.00
N ASP A 48 2.66 4.13 -4.24
CA ASP A 48 2.64 3.50 -5.55
C ASP A 48 1.21 3.31 -6.10
N PRO A 49 0.19 2.92 -5.29
CA PRO A 49 -1.19 2.83 -5.76
C PRO A 49 -1.75 4.13 -6.36
N ALA A 50 -1.32 5.30 -5.91
CA ALA A 50 -1.75 6.57 -6.47
C ALA A 50 -1.17 6.81 -7.88
N PHE A 51 0.07 6.41 -8.12
CA PHE A 51 0.68 6.42 -9.46
C PHE A 51 0.02 5.41 -10.40
N HIS A 52 -0.26 4.19 -9.91
CA HIS A 52 -0.98 3.18 -10.69
C HIS A 52 -2.39 3.65 -11.06
N HIS A 53 -3.08 4.32 -10.12
CA HIS A 53 -4.36 4.96 -10.40
C HIS A 53 -4.24 6.01 -11.51
N ALA A 54 -3.23 6.87 -11.48
CA ALA A 54 -3.00 7.87 -12.51
C ALA A 54 -2.72 7.23 -13.88
N ALA A 55 -1.92 6.15 -13.92
CA ALA A 55 -1.59 5.44 -15.15
C ALA A 55 -2.79 4.70 -15.76
N THR A 56 -3.69 4.14 -14.93
CA THR A 56 -4.83 3.30 -15.37
C THR A 56 -6.16 4.03 -15.41
N CYS A 57 -6.29 5.20 -14.76
CA CYS A 57 -7.55 5.89 -14.46
C CYS A 57 -8.55 5.02 -13.68
N ALA A 58 -8.07 4.02 -12.94
CA ALA A 58 -8.87 3.13 -12.12
C ALA A 58 -8.23 2.95 -10.74
N PRO A 59 -9.02 2.70 -9.66
CA PRO A 59 -8.47 2.46 -8.34
C PRO A 59 -7.46 1.30 -8.35
N CYS A 60 -6.31 1.49 -7.70
CA CYS A 60 -5.35 0.42 -7.44
C CYS A 60 -5.59 -0.10 -6.02
N LEU A 61 -5.92 -1.38 -5.88
CA LEU A 61 -6.19 -2.00 -4.59
C LEU A 61 -4.92 -2.67 -4.03
N ASN A 62 -4.80 -2.65 -2.70
CA ASN A 62 -3.71 -3.36 -2.04
C ASN A 62 -4.11 -4.82 -1.78
N LEU A 63 -3.15 -5.72 -2.01
CA LEU A 63 -3.24 -7.16 -1.74
C LEU A 63 -2.20 -7.50 -0.69
N ASP A 64 -2.64 -7.77 0.54
CA ASP A 64 -1.73 -8.01 1.66
C ASP A 64 -2.01 -9.40 2.26
N SER A 65 -1.18 -10.39 1.88
CA SER A 65 -1.36 -11.77 2.33
C SER A 65 -1.01 -11.99 3.80
N TRP A 66 -0.28 -11.05 4.44
CA TRP A 66 -0.05 -11.08 5.87
C TRP A 66 -1.26 -10.58 6.66
N ALA A 67 -1.86 -9.47 6.22
CA ALA A 67 -2.91 -8.80 6.98
C ALA A 67 -4.33 -9.28 6.63
N MET A 68 -4.55 -9.78 5.42
CA MET A 68 -5.87 -10.14 4.91
C MET A 68 -6.09 -11.65 4.92
N GLY A 69 -7.27 -12.10 5.36
CA GLY A 69 -7.70 -13.49 5.23
C GLY A 69 -7.94 -13.89 3.77
N ALA A 70 -8.07 -15.20 3.56
CA ALA A 70 -8.20 -15.79 2.23
C ALA A 70 -9.38 -15.24 1.43
N ALA A 71 -10.57 -15.21 2.03
CA ALA A 71 -11.79 -14.76 1.39
C ALA A 71 -11.76 -13.25 1.10
N LEU A 72 -11.16 -12.45 1.99
CA LEU A 72 -10.98 -11.03 1.75
C LEU A 72 -10.04 -10.76 0.56
N LEU A 73 -8.89 -11.47 0.48
CA LEU A 73 -7.97 -11.37 -0.64
C LEU A 73 -8.66 -11.70 -1.97
N GLU A 74 -9.44 -12.79 -2.02
CA GLU A 74 -10.18 -13.19 -3.21
C GLU A 74 -11.19 -12.11 -3.63
N SER A 75 -11.92 -11.56 -2.68
CA SER A 75 -12.86 -10.45 -2.95
C SER A 75 -12.16 -9.21 -3.50
N ILE A 76 -10.99 -8.85 -2.94
CA ILE A 76 -10.25 -7.67 -3.39
C ILE A 76 -9.63 -7.91 -4.77
N VAL A 77 -9.08 -9.11 -5.03
CA VAL A 77 -8.57 -9.49 -6.35
C VAL A 77 -9.68 -9.48 -7.39
N HIS A 78 -10.86 -10.04 -7.06
CA HIS A 78 -12.04 -9.99 -7.92
C HIS A 78 -12.45 -8.55 -8.27
N GLU A 79 -12.47 -7.66 -7.27
CA GLU A 79 -12.78 -6.24 -7.45
C GLU A 79 -11.71 -5.52 -8.29
N ALA A 80 -10.42 -5.78 -8.04
CA ALA A 80 -9.30 -5.21 -8.78
C ALA A 80 -9.35 -5.60 -10.27
N ALA A 81 -9.77 -6.83 -10.56
CA ALA A 81 -9.86 -7.37 -11.91
C ALA A 81 -11.15 -7.01 -12.65
N ALA A 82 -12.18 -6.49 -11.96
CA ALA A 82 -13.50 -6.30 -12.53
C ALA A 82 -13.50 -5.39 -13.77
N GLY A 83 -13.93 -5.92 -14.93
CA GLY A 83 -14.02 -5.17 -16.19
C GLY A 83 -12.67 -4.86 -16.85
N ALA A 84 -11.59 -5.52 -16.44
CA ALA A 84 -10.28 -5.39 -17.08
C ALA A 84 -10.01 -6.52 -18.09
N ASP A 85 -9.23 -6.20 -19.12
CA ASP A 85 -8.62 -7.20 -20.00
C ASP A 85 -7.37 -7.80 -19.31
N LEU A 86 -6.63 -6.95 -18.56
CA LEU A 86 -5.40 -7.32 -17.88
C LEU A 86 -5.29 -6.66 -16.50
N LEU A 87 -4.99 -7.45 -15.48
CA LEU A 87 -4.56 -6.99 -14.16
C LEU A 87 -3.05 -7.16 -14.01
N ILE A 88 -2.33 -6.08 -13.75
CA ILE A 88 -0.92 -6.11 -13.37
C ILE A 88 -0.82 -5.94 -11.86
N VAL A 89 -0.30 -6.95 -11.18
CA VAL A 89 -0.02 -6.91 -9.74
C VAL A 89 1.45 -6.55 -9.53
N GLU A 90 1.76 -5.48 -8.78
CA GLU A 90 3.14 -5.11 -8.48
C GLU A 90 3.54 -5.59 -7.08
N SER A 91 4.68 -6.29 -6.96
CA SER A 91 5.23 -6.67 -5.66
C SER A 91 5.74 -5.45 -4.88
N ALA A 92 5.70 -5.53 -3.54
CA ALA A 92 6.24 -4.47 -2.69
C ALA A 92 7.79 -4.50 -2.66
N MET A 93 8.37 -5.46 -1.99
CA MET A 93 9.82 -5.64 -1.83
C MET A 93 10.37 -6.60 -2.90
N GLY A 94 11.33 -7.45 -2.57
CA GLY A 94 11.70 -8.58 -3.40
C GLY A 94 10.58 -9.63 -3.45
N LEU A 95 10.62 -10.49 -4.47
CA LEU A 95 9.58 -11.49 -4.72
C LEU A 95 9.30 -12.40 -3.50
N PHE A 96 10.35 -12.78 -2.78
CA PHE A 96 10.29 -13.69 -1.63
C PHE A 96 10.44 -12.96 -0.27
N ASP A 97 10.59 -11.63 -0.28
CA ASP A 97 10.74 -10.85 0.94
C ASP A 97 9.37 -10.67 1.61
N GLY A 98 9.33 -10.90 2.91
CA GLY A 98 8.13 -10.74 3.75
C GLY A 98 8.49 -10.62 5.22
N ALA A 99 7.49 -10.69 6.08
CA ALA A 99 7.67 -10.70 7.53
C ALA A 99 7.97 -12.11 8.05
N GLY A 100 8.65 -12.20 9.21
CA GLY A 100 8.87 -13.45 9.93
C GLY A 100 10.06 -14.28 9.47
N GLY A 101 10.30 -15.42 10.17
CA GLY A 101 11.49 -16.26 10.06
C GLY A 101 11.38 -17.46 9.12
N ALA A 102 10.38 -17.56 8.26
CA ALA A 102 10.25 -18.65 7.28
C ALA A 102 11.21 -18.44 6.10
N ALA A 103 11.51 -19.50 5.35
CA ALA A 103 12.37 -19.46 4.16
C ALA A 103 11.82 -18.52 3.08
N MET A 104 10.49 -18.46 2.92
CA MET A 104 9.76 -17.40 2.22
C MET A 104 9.03 -16.59 3.30
N GLY A 105 9.26 -15.27 3.34
CA GLY A 105 8.63 -14.40 4.34
C GLY A 105 7.10 -14.41 4.22
N GLU A 106 6.39 -14.41 5.35
CA GLU A 106 4.93 -14.23 5.36
C GLU A 106 4.57 -12.86 4.79
N GLY A 107 3.56 -12.78 3.93
CA GLY A 107 3.20 -11.54 3.23
C GLY A 107 4.04 -11.25 1.98
N ALA A 108 4.96 -12.17 1.60
CA ALA A 108 5.72 -12.04 0.38
C ALA A 108 4.83 -12.06 -0.87
N ALA A 109 5.23 -11.34 -1.92
CA ALA A 109 4.50 -11.35 -3.19
C ALA A 109 4.39 -12.75 -3.82
N ALA A 110 5.35 -13.62 -3.54
CA ALA A 110 5.33 -15.02 -3.95
C ALA A 110 4.11 -15.79 -3.40
N GLU A 111 3.61 -15.45 -2.21
CA GLU A 111 2.38 -16.08 -1.68
C GLU A 111 1.16 -15.76 -2.55
N LEU A 112 1.06 -14.54 -3.04
CA LEU A 112 -0.01 -14.14 -3.96
C LEU A 112 0.16 -14.81 -5.33
N ALA A 113 1.42 -14.91 -5.83
CA ALA A 113 1.71 -15.62 -7.06
C ALA A 113 1.27 -17.08 -6.98
N ILE A 114 1.60 -17.78 -5.89
CA ILE A 114 1.21 -19.18 -5.65
C ILE A 114 -0.31 -19.30 -5.50
N ARG A 115 -0.93 -18.44 -4.68
CA ARG A 115 -2.34 -18.51 -4.36
C ARG A 115 -3.24 -18.32 -5.58
N PHE A 116 -2.95 -17.31 -6.40
CA PHE A 116 -3.73 -16.95 -7.56
C PHE A 116 -3.12 -17.44 -8.87
N GLN A 117 -2.11 -18.31 -8.80
CA GLN A 117 -1.39 -18.86 -9.97
C GLN A 117 -0.91 -17.77 -10.93
N LEU A 118 -0.44 -16.64 -10.38
CA LEU A 118 0.02 -15.52 -11.19
C LEU A 118 1.40 -15.82 -11.77
N PRO A 119 1.56 -15.79 -13.11
CA PRO A 119 2.88 -15.85 -13.71
C PRO A 119 3.67 -14.60 -13.31
N VAL A 120 4.97 -14.76 -13.02
CA VAL A 120 5.85 -13.68 -12.56
C VAL A 120 6.67 -13.14 -13.72
N LEU A 121 6.60 -11.83 -13.95
CA LEU A 121 7.50 -11.05 -14.78
C LEU A 121 8.56 -10.42 -13.86
N LEU A 122 9.80 -10.91 -13.94
CA LEU A 122 10.88 -10.46 -13.06
C LEU A 122 11.61 -9.26 -13.68
N VAL A 123 11.56 -8.12 -13.00
CA VAL A 123 12.35 -6.93 -13.34
C VAL A 123 13.72 -7.07 -12.72
N LEU A 124 14.75 -7.21 -13.54
CA LEU A 124 16.12 -7.42 -13.13
C LEU A 124 16.98 -6.19 -13.44
N ASP A 125 17.45 -5.51 -12.41
CA ASP A 125 18.46 -4.46 -12.53
C ASP A 125 19.79 -5.09 -12.92
N VAL A 126 20.25 -4.86 -14.16
CA VAL A 126 21.47 -5.43 -14.72
C VAL A 126 22.64 -4.47 -14.72
N ALA A 127 22.55 -3.31 -14.04
CA ALA A 127 23.66 -2.40 -13.90
C ALA A 127 24.86 -3.12 -13.24
N GLY A 128 25.99 -3.16 -13.93
CA GLY A 128 27.22 -3.84 -13.46
C GLY A 128 27.20 -5.37 -13.51
N GLN A 129 26.20 -5.99 -14.19
CA GLN A 129 26.12 -7.43 -14.40
C GLN A 129 26.19 -7.75 -15.89
N ALA A 130 26.58 -8.98 -16.22
CA ALA A 130 26.53 -9.56 -17.56
C ALA A 130 25.86 -10.95 -17.47
N GLN A 131 26.55 -12.04 -17.88
CA GLN A 131 25.99 -13.41 -17.83
C GLN A 131 25.58 -13.86 -16.42
N SER A 132 26.13 -13.26 -15.34
CA SER A 132 25.71 -13.53 -13.95
C SER A 132 24.25 -13.23 -13.68
N ALA A 133 23.62 -12.38 -14.51
CA ALA A 133 22.16 -12.14 -14.46
C ALA A 133 21.37 -13.44 -14.65
N ALA A 134 21.84 -14.37 -15.50
CA ALA A 134 21.20 -15.67 -15.68
C ALA A 134 21.24 -16.53 -14.41
N ALA A 135 22.29 -16.46 -13.59
CA ALA A 135 22.35 -17.16 -12.32
C ALA A 135 21.31 -16.62 -11.32
N MET A 136 21.06 -15.30 -11.31
CA MET A 136 19.98 -14.73 -10.51
C MET A 136 18.61 -15.21 -10.99
N VAL A 137 18.35 -15.15 -12.30
CA VAL A 137 17.09 -15.64 -12.89
C VAL A 137 16.88 -17.11 -12.56
N HIS A 138 17.90 -17.94 -12.69
CA HIS A 138 17.84 -19.36 -12.31
C HIS A 138 17.50 -19.54 -10.83
N GLY A 139 18.15 -18.78 -9.94
CA GLY A 139 17.87 -18.82 -8.51
C GLY A 139 16.40 -18.49 -8.21
N PHE A 140 15.85 -17.43 -8.82
CA PHE A 140 14.45 -17.04 -8.64
C PHE A 140 13.47 -18.05 -9.24
N ALA A 141 13.82 -18.70 -10.34
CA ALA A 141 12.99 -19.72 -10.99
C ALA A 141 12.96 -21.04 -10.21
N SER A 142 14.00 -21.35 -9.43
CA SER A 142 14.17 -22.65 -8.75
C SER A 142 13.98 -22.57 -7.24
N PHE A 143 13.93 -21.39 -6.64
CA PHE A 143 13.85 -21.21 -5.18
C PHE A 143 12.56 -21.79 -4.58
N ASP A 144 11.42 -21.58 -5.24
CA ASP A 144 10.15 -22.23 -4.91
C ASP A 144 9.48 -22.70 -6.19
N PRO A 145 9.35 -24.02 -6.41
CA PRO A 145 8.82 -24.59 -7.65
C PRO A 145 7.33 -24.28 -7.88
N ARG A 146 6.63 -23.76 -6.89
CA ARG A 146 5.23 -23.33 -7.02
C ARG A 146 5.11 -21.94 -7.68
N VAL A 147 6.19 -21.16 -7.72
CA VAL A 147 6.24 -19.84 -8.34
C VAL A 147 6.64 -20.00 -9.80
N GLN A 148 5.77 -19.62 -10.72
CA GLN A 148 6.04 -19.66 -12.15
C GLN A 148 6.73 -18.37 -12.59
N LEU A 149 8.05 -18.40 -12.79
CA LEU A 149 8.78 -17.30 -13.44
C LEU A 149 8.55 -17.38 -14.95
N ALA A 150 7.68 -16.51 -15.47
CA ALA A 150 7.21 -16.57 -16.86
C ALA A 150 8.08 -15.75 -17.83
N GLY A 151 8.76 -14.71 -17.36
CA GLY A 151 9.60 -13.87 -18.19
C GLY A 151 10.43 -12.88 -17.38
N VAL A 152 11.34 -12.21 -18.07
CA VAL A 152 12.25 -11.20 -17.48
C VAL A 152 12.19 -9.90 -18.25
N VAL A 153 12.20 -8.77 -17.54
CA VAL A 153 12.50 -7.45 -18.08
C VAL A 153 13.85 -7.00 -17.53
N LEU A 154 14.82 -6.79 -18.41
CA LEU A 154 16.11 -6.25 -18.05
C LEU A 154 15.98 -4.73 -17.89
N ASN A 155 16.40 -4.21 -16.75
CA ASN A 155 16.37 -2.77 -16.45
C ASN A 155 17.81 -2.23 -16.34
N ARG A 156 18.01 -0.98 -16.72
CA ARG A 156 19.31 -0.29 -16.71
C ARG A 156 20.36 -0.94 -17.61
N VAL A 157 19.93 -1.40 -18.79
CA VAL A 157 20.82 -1.96 -19.81
C VAL A 157 21.76 -0.89 -20.34
N GLY A 158 23.06 -1.21 -20.41
CA GLY A 158 24.09 -0.23 -20.78
C GLY A 158 24.33 -0.09 -22.28
N SER A 159 24.04 -1.13 -23.09
CA SER A 159 24.25 -1.13 -24.56
C SER A 159 23.61 -2.36 -25.19
N ASP A 160 23.44 -2.37 -26.54
CA ASP A 160 22.96 -3.52 -27.29
C ASP A 160 23.83 -4.77 -27.11
N ARG A 161 25.15 -4.60 -27.04
CA ARG A 161 26.09 -5.70 -26.73
C ARG A 161 25.85 -6.26 -25.33
N HIS A 162 25.58 -5.41 -24.35
CA HIS A 162 25.28 -5.80 -22.98
C HIS A 162 23.96 -6.59 -22.95
N HIS A 163 22.92 -6.08 -23.62
CA HIS A 163 21.63 -6.79 -23.79
C HIS A 163 21.86 -8.19 -24.38
N ALA A 164 22.47 -8.28 -25.56
CA ALA A 164 22.69 -9.54 -26.27
C ALA A 164 23.50 -10.59 -25.48
N MET A 165 24.43 -10.15 -24.61
CA MET A 165 25.18 -11.05 -23.74
C MET A 165 24.29 -11.67 -22.65
N ILE A 166 23.43 -10.86 -22.02
CA ILE A 166 22.54 -11.28 -20.94
C ILE A 166 21.44 -12.17 -21.51
N GLU A 167 20.80 -11.73 -22.58
CA GLU A 167 19.71 -12.46 -23.24
C GLU A 167 20.13 -13.87 -23.65
N ARG A 168 21.31 -14.03 -24.28
CA ARG A 168 21.86 -15.35 -24.61
C ARG A 168 22.11 -16.23 -23.40
N ALA A 169 22.51 -15.65 -22.28
CA ALA A 169 22.73 -16.42 -21.06
C ALA A 169 21.37 -16.87 -20.45
N ILE A 170 20.37 -16.00 -20.42
CA ILE A 170 19.03 -16.29 -19.90
C ILE A 170 18.30 -17.30 -20.81
N ALA A 171 18.47 -17.22 -22.12
CA ALA A 171 17.86 -18.12 -23.09
C ALA A 171 18.17 -19.61 -22.80
N THR A 172 19.34 -19.91 -22.18
CA THR A 172 19.69 -21.28 -21.77
C THR A 172 18.77 -21.86 -20.69
N LEU A 173 18.01 -20.99 -20.00
CA LEU A 173 17.05 -21.37 -18.96
C LEU A 173 15.64 -21.61 -19.53
N GLY A 174 15.39 -21.34 -20.81
CA GLY A 174 14.08 -21.42 -21.43
C GLY A 174 13.10 -20.30 -20.97
N ILE A 175 13.60 -19.25 -20.34
CA ILE A 175 12.81 -18.10 -19.85
C ILE A 175 12.99 -16.94 -20.84
N PRO A 176 11.91 -16.38 -21.40
CA PRO A 176 12.00 -15.29 -22.36
C PRO A 176 12.39 -13.96 -21.69
N VAL A 177 13.17 -13.15 -22.41
CA VAL A 177 13.41 -11.75 -22.09
C VAL A 177 12.34 -10.92 -22.81
N ALA A 178 11.37 -10.40 -22.06
CA ALA A 178 10.22 -9.65 -22.57
C ALA A 178 10.49 -8.13 -22.69
N GLY A 179 11.69 -7.68 -22.32
CA GLY A 179 12.09 -6.29 -22.47
C GLY A 179 13.52 -6.03 -22.03
N ALA A 180 14.11 -4.96 -22.59
CA ALA A 180 15.46 -4.50 -22.28
C ALA A 180 15.48 -2.97 -22.22
N ILE A 181 15.21 -2.43 -21.04
CA ILE A 181 15.09 -0.99 -20.80
C ILE A 181 16.46 -0.41 -20.54
N PRO A 182 16.92 0.60 -21.31
CA PRO A 182 18.19 1.26 -21.10
C PRO A 182 18.18 2.09 -19.82
N ARG A 183 19.36 2.47 -19.36
CA ARG A 183 19.48 3.48 -18.30
C ARG A 183 19.04 4.83 -18.85
N ASP A 184 17.96 5.37 -18.30
CA ASP A 184 17.38 6.66 -18.67
C ASP A 184 17.07 7.46 -17.40
N GLU A 185 17.76 8.58 -17.22
CA GLU A 185 17.56 9.46 -16.06
C GLU A 185 16.30 10.33 -16.20
N ALA A 186 15.79 10.50 -17.43
CA ALA A 186 14.62 11.34 -17.68
C ALA A 186 13.30 10.73 -17.18
N VAL A 187 13.28 9.42 -16.95
CA VAL A 187 12.11 8.70 -16.41
C VAL A 187 12.22 8.41 -14.91
N HIS A 188 13.23 8.95 -14.23
CA HIS A 188 13.39 8.78 -12.79
C HIS A 188 12.27 9.51 -12.03
N LEU A 189 11.54 8.78 -11.18
CA LEU A 189 10.57 9.37 -10.27
C LEU A 189 11.30 9.86 -9.02
N PRO A 190 11.09 11.12 -8.59
CA PRO A 190 11.75 11.64 -7.40
C PRO A 190 11.28 10.89 -6.14
N GLU A 191 12.25 10.58 -5.28
CA GLU A 191 12.03 9.86 -4.04
C GLU A 191 12.03 10.81 -2.84
N ARG A 192 11.25 10.48 -1.82
CA ARG A 192 11.22 11.10 -0.50
C ARG A 192 11.46 10.01 0.56
N HIS A 193 11.51 10.37 1.83
CA HIS A 193 11.88 9.48 2.93
C HIS A 193 11.08 8.17 3.04
N LEU A 194 9.82 8.14 2.57
CA LEU A 194 8.93 6.99 2.64
C LEU A 194 8.67 6.33 1.27
N GLY A 195 9.47 6.66 0.25
CA GLY A 195 9.28 6.20 -1.11
C GLY A 195 9.20 7.36 -2.10
N LEU A 196 8.40 7.25 -3.16
CA LEU A 196 8.23 8.32 -4.14
C LEU A 196 7.56 9.56 -3.52
N VAL A 197 7.80 10.74 -4.09
CA VAL A 197 6.98 11.93 -3.82
C VAL A 197 5.55 11.61 -4.24
N GLN A 198 4.53 12.10 -3.50
CA GLN A 198 3.14 11.74 -3.79
C GLN A 198 2.73 12.13 -5.23
N ALA A 199 1.92 11.26 -5.87
CA ALA A 199 1.46 11.49 -7.25
C ALA A 199 0.75 12.84 -7.43
N LEU A 200 0.03 13.31 -6.41
CA LEU A 200 -0.67 14.61 -6.42
C LEU A 200 0.26 15.83 -6.37
N GLU A 201 1.54 15.65 -6.02
CA GLU A 201 2.54 16.72 -5.95
C GLU A 201 3.29 16.90 -7.28
N HIS A 202 2.99 16.10 -8.32
CA HIS A 202 3.63 16.17 -9.63
C HIS A 202 2.73 16.86 -10.65
N ASP A 203 3.00 18.12 -10.94
CA ASP A 203 2.27 18.88 -11.98
C ASP A 203 2.47 18.27 -13.39
N ASP A 204 3.60 17.59 -13.62
CA ASP A 204 4.00 16.98 -14.89
C ASP A 204 3.73 15.46 -14.97
N LEU A 205 2.89 14.90 -14.07
CA LEU A 205 2.68 13.45 -13.98
C LEU A 205 2.17 12.83 -15.30
N ALA A 206 1.27 13.51 -16.01
CA ALA A 206 0.74 13.03 -17.28
C ALA A 206 1.85 12.90 -18.33
N GLU A 207 2.72 13.91 -18.46
CA GLU A 207 3.85 13.88 -19.39
C GLU A 207 4.88 12.80 -19.03
N ARG A 208 5.08 12.56 -17.72
CA ARG A 208 5.96 11.47 -17.27
C ARG A 208 5.39 10.10 -17.64
N LEU A 209 4.08 9.90 -17.46
CA LEU A 209 3.41 8.66 -17.84
C LEU A 209 3.47 8.43 -19.35
N ASP A 210 3.34 9.48 -20.17
CA ASP A 210 3.51 9.39 -21.62
C ASP A 210 4.93 8.99 -22.01
N ARG A 211 5.96 9.58 -21.39
CA ARG A 211 7.36 9.17 -21.62
C ARG A 211 7.63 7.73 -21.18
N LEU A 212 7.03 7.29 -20.07
CA LEU A 212 7.13 5.90 -19.61
C LEU A 212 6.43 4.94 -20.60
N ALA A 213 5.29 5.33 -21.16
CA ALA A 213 4.63 4.56 -22.21
C ALA A 213 5.51 4.42 -23.46
N ASP A 214 6.12 5.52 -23.91
CA ASP A 214 7.09 5.50 -25.04
C ASP A 214 8.29 4.58 -24.77
N LEU A 215 8.76 4.57 -23.53
CA LEU A 215 9.85 3.69 -23.10
C LEU A 215 9.45 2.21 -23.21
N ALA A 216 8.28 1.85 -22.71
CA ALA A 216 7.78 0.47 -22.78
C ALA A 216 7.52 0.04 -24.24
N GLU A 217 6.93 0.89 -25.06
CA GLU A 217 6.65 0.58 -26.48
C GLU A 217 7.93 0.36 -27.31
N ARG A 218 9.00 1.05 -26.96
CA ARG A 218 10.29 0.92 -27.66
C ARG A 218 11.15 -0.25 -27.18
N HIS A 219 11.01 -0.63 -25.92
CA HIS A 219 11.97 -1.51 -25.24
C HIS A 219 11.38 -2.78 -24.66
N CYS A 220 10.04 -2.97 -24.73
CA CYS A 220 9.35 -4.16 -24.24
C CYS A 220 8.50 -4.79 -25.35
N ASP A 221 8.48 -6.10 -25.38
CA ASP A 221 7.52 -6.87 -26.20
C ASP A 221 6.19 -6.96 -25.43
N LEU A 222 5.33 -5.96 -25.67
CA LEU A 222 4.03 -5.87 -24.99
C LEU A 222 3.09 -7.01 -25.36
N ASP A 223 3.23 -7.60 -26.56
CA ASP A 223 2.40 -8.73 -27.01
C ASP A 223 2.80 -10.00 -26.29
N LEU A 224 4.11 -10.23 -26.14
CA LEU A 224 4.65 -11.31 -25.32
C LEU A 224 4.21 -11.17 -23.85
N ILE A 225 4.30 -9.98 -23.26
CA ILE A 225 3.87 -9.74 -21.86
C ILE A 225 2.39 -10.07 -21.67
N GLN A 226 1.52 -9.69 -22.62
CA GLN A 226 0.10 -10.06 -22.62
C GLN A 226 -0.11 -11.57 -22.79
N ALA A 227 0.72 -12.22 -23.60
CA ALA A 227 0.65 -13.67 -23.83
C ALA A 227 1.11 -14.45 -22.58
N LEU A 228 2.07 -13.93 -21.81
CA LEU A 228 2.53 -14.53 -20.56
C LEU A 228 1.48 -14.46 -19.44
N ALA A 229 0.54 -13.51 -19.49
CA ALA A 229 -0.52 -13.39 -18.49
C ALA A 229 -1.53 -14.53 -18.59
N CYS A 230 -1.92 -15.11 -17.44
CA CYS A 230 -2.86 -16.22 -17.34
C CYS A 230 -4.26 -15.75 -16.90
N PRO A 231 -5.33 -16.50 -17.26
CA PRO A 231 -6.67 -16.24 -16.73
C PRO A 231 -6.65 -16.22 -15.20
N LEU A 232 -7.30 -15.24 -14.62
CA LEU A 232 -7.41 -15.06 -13.17
C LEU A 232 -8.69 -15.73 -12.67
N GLU A 233 -8.54 -16.57 -11.66
CA GLU A 233 -9.67 -17.16 -10.93
C GLU A 233 -9.75 -16.48 -9.56
N ALA A 234 -10.85 -15.77 -9.31
CA ALA A 234 -11.16 -15.14 -8.03
C ALA A 234 -12.69 -15.00 -7.88
N GLU A 235 -13.18 -15.31 -6.70
CA GLU A 235 -14.61 -15.22 -6.39
C GLU A 235 -14.89 -14.05 -5.44
N PRO A 236 -16.04 -13.38 -5.58
CA PRO A 236 -16.46 -12.37 -4.63
C PRO A 236 -17.00 -13.02 -3.36
N HIS A 237 -16.58 -12.56 -2.20
CA HIS A 237 -17.11 -12.93 -0.90
C HIS A 237 -17.77 -11.72 -0.22
N PRO A 238 -18.88 -11.88 0.51
CA PRO A 238 -19.58 -10.78 1.18
C PRO A 238 -18.85 -10.39 2.48
N ILE A 239 -17.56 -10.06 2.37
CA ILE A 239 -16.70 -9.79 3.49
C ILE A 239 -16.16 -8.35 3.42
N ALA A 240 -16.08 -7.69 4.56
CA ALA A 240 -15.47 -6.37 4.69
C ALA A 240 -14.20 -6.46 5.52
N ALA A 241 -13.17 -5.73 5.09
CA ALA A 241 -11.89 -5.67 5.82
C ALA A 241 -12.08 -5.09 7.23
N LEU A 242 -12.82 -3.98 7.33
CA LEU A 242 -13.24 -3.33 8.57
C LEU A 242 -14.69 -2.86 8.43
N PRO A 243 -15.49 -2.84 9.53
CA PRO A 243 -16.80 -2.22 9.49
C PRO A 243 -16.68 -0.71 9.22
N PRO A 244 -17.69 -0.09 8.58
CA PRO A 244 -17.72 1.35 8.43
C PRO A 244 -17.82 2.02 9.81
N PRO A 245 -17.11 3.14 10.04
CA PRO A 245 -17.15 3.85 11.32
C PRO A 245 -18.48 4.53 11.61
N GLY A 246 -19.36 4.63 10.61
CA GLY A 246 -20.70 5.19 10.68
C GLY A 246 -21.44 5.04 9.35
N GLN A 247 -22.69 5.44 9.29
CA GLN A 247 -23.50 5.46 8.05
C GLN A 247 -23.04 6.59 7.12
N ARG A 248 -22.69 7.74 7.68
CA ARG A 248 -22.12 8.89 6.98
C ARG A 248 -20.77 9.23 7.58
N VAL A 249 -19.72 9.04 6.81
CA VAL A 249 -18.36 9.19 7.25
C VAL A 249 -17.76 10.47 6.68
N ALA A 250 -17.44 11.45 7.54
CA ALA A 250 -16.61 12.58 7.17
C ALA A 250 -15.16 12.09 7.02
N LEU A 251 -14.60 12.16 5.82
CA LEU A 251 -13.25 11.72 5.51
C LEU A 251 -12.35 12.93 5.22
N ALA A 252 -11.33 13.19 6.05
CA ALA A 252 -10.31 14.17 5.71
C ALA A 252 -9.53 13.69 4.48
N LYS A 253 -9.44 14.56 3.45
CA LYS A 253 -8.82 14.20 2.17
C LYS A 253 -8.21 15.43 1.51
N ASP A 254 -6.90 15.57 1.60
CA ASP A 254 -6.07 16.56 0.91
C ASP A 254 -4.60 16.11 0.96
N ALA A 255 -3.64 17.00 0.65
CA ALA A 255 -2.22 16.66 0.63
C ALA A 255 -1.66 16.23 2.00
N ALA A 256 -2.26 16.65 3.11
CA ALA A 256 -1.88 16.24 4.46
C ALA A 256 -2.53 14.91 4.90
N PHE A 257 -3.61 14.47 4.23
CA PHE A 257 -4.43 13.31 4.59
C PHE A 257 -4.74 12.43 3.37
N ALA A 258 -3.71 11.75 2.86
CA ALA A 258 -3.80 10.99 1.61
C ALA A 258 -3.68 9.46 1.82
N PHE A 259 -3.30 8.96 3.01
CA PHE A 259 -2.98 7.56 3.25
C PHE A 259 -4.18 6.80 3.79
N ILE A 260 -5.10 6.44 2.89
CA ILE A 260 -6.21 5.54 3.19
C ILE A 260 -6.30 4.46 2.13
N TYR A 261 -6.54 3.23 2.57
CA TYR A 261 -6.67 2.10 1.66
C TYR A 261 -7.96 2.15 0.86
N PRO A 262 -7.89 2.07 -0.49
CA PRO A 262 -9.08 2.06 -1.34
C PRO A 262 -10.04 0.90 -1.03
N HIS A 263 -9.53 -0.27 -0.60
CA HIS A 263 -10.37 -1.41 -0.24
C HIS A 263 -11.24 -1.15 1.00
N LEU A 264 -10.79 -0.32 1.96
CA LEU A 264 -11.62 0.11 3.09
C LEU A 264 -12.78 0.95 2.62
N LEU A 265 -12.50 1.97 1.77
CA LEU A 265 -13.54 2.86 1.24
C LEU A 265 -14.56 2.10 0.39
N SER A 266 -14.09 1.16 -0.42
CA SER A 266 -14.93 0.28 -1.22
C SER A 266 -15.80 -0.63 -0.32
N GLY A 267 -15.20 -1.25 0.69
CA GLY A 267 -15.90 -2.07 1.67
C GLY A 267 -16.98 -1.29 2.43
N TRP A 268 -16.67 -0.08 2.89
CA TRP A 268 -17.64 0.78 3.60
C TRP A 268 -18.81 1.17 2.70
N ARG A 269 -18.55 1.52 1.42
CA ARG A 269 -19.64 1.80 0.45
C ARG A 269 -20.52 0.58 0.18
N ARG A 270 -19.90 -0.61 0.04
CA ARG A 270 -20.68 -1.86 -0.10
C ARG A 270 -21.53 -2.17 1.13
N ALA A 271 -21.05 -1.79 2.31
CA ALA A 271 -21.82 -1.89 3.56
C ALA A 271 -22.90 -0.78 3.72
N GLY A 272 -23.07 0.07 2.71
CA GLY A 272 -24.08 1.13 2.66
C GLY A 272 -23.66 2.47 3.26
N ALA A 273 -22.38 2.65 3.61
CA ALA A 273 -21.90 3.94 4.14
C ALA A 273 -21.67 4.97 3.03
N GLU A 274 -22.09 6.20 3.30
CA GLU A 274 -21.79 7.38 2.49
C GLU A 274 -20.50 8.04 2.98
N ILE A 275 -19.56 8.31 2.07
CA ILE A 275 -18.28 8.94 2.39
C ILE A 275 -18.29 10.38 1.88
N MET A 276 -18.16 11.32 2.81
CA MET A 276 -18.18 12.76 2.56
C MET A 276 -16.78 13.34 2.79
N PRO A 277 -16.00 13.61 1.71
CA PRO A 277 -14.67 14.19 1.86
C PRO A 277 -14.76 15.67 2.30
N PHE A 278 -13.75 16.10 3.06
CA PHE A 278 -13.51 17.50 3.40
C PHE A 278 -12.00 17.76 3.50
N SER A 279 -11.57 19.02 3.33
CA SER A 279 -10.15 19.41 3.32
C SER A 279 -9.78 20.23 4.56
N PRO A 280 -9.07 19.66 5.55
CA PRO A 280 -8.50 20.44 6.65
C PRO A 280 -7.55 21.55 6.18
N LEU A 281 -6.78 21.35 5.12
CA LEU A 281 -5.89 22.38 4.56
C LEU A 281 -6.65 23.57 3.95
N ALA A 282 -7.89 23.37 3.49
CA ALA A 282 -8.79 24.44 3.06
C ALA A 282 -9.60 25.04 4.23
N ASP A 283 -9.22 24.75 5.48
CA ASP A 283 -9.92 25.16 6.70
C ASP A 283 -11.39 24.70 6.73
N GLU A 284 -11.73 23.55 6.10
CA GLU A 284 -13.06 22.98 6.11
C GLU A 284 -13.29 22.14 7.36
N PRO A 285 -14.36 22.38 8.12
CA PRO A 285 -14.77 21.49 9.21
C PRO A 285 -15.41 20.21 8.68
N PRO A 286 -15.44 19.10 9.46
CA PRO A 286 -16.18 17.92 9.08
C PRO A 286 -17.67 18.25 8.91
N PRO A 287 -18.34 17.73 7.83
CA PRO A 287 -19.76 17.97 7.59
C PRO A 287 -20.62 17.51 8.77
N GLN A 288 -21.48 18.41 9.25
CA GLN A 288 -22.30 18.15 10.44
C GLN A 288 -23.42 17.12 10.24
N THR A 289 -23.62 16.66 9.03
CA THR A 289 -24.56 15.56 8.69
C THR A 289 -23.95 14.17 8.85
N CYS A 290 -22.64 14.07 9.12
CA CYS A 290 -21.93 12.81 9.30
C CYS A 290 -22.05 12.28 10.73
N ASP A 291 -21.95 10.95 10.88
CA ASP A 291 -22.04 10.24 12.17
C ASP A 291 -20.66 9.98 12.77
N ALA A 292 -19.65 9.87 11.93
CA ALA A 292 -18.26 9.65 12.30
C ALA A 292 -17.33 10.48 11.44
N CYS A 293 -16.12 10.77 11.97
CA CYS A 293 -15.06 11.45 11.26
C CYS A 293 -13.80 10.59 11.27
N TRP A 294 -13.17 10.46 10.10
CA TRP A 294 -11.92 9.74 9.92
C TRP A 294 -10.86 10.67 9.35
N LEU A 295 -9.75 10.84 10.09
CA LEU A 295 -8.55 11.52 9.64
C LEU A 295 -7.50 10.46 9.32
N PRO A 296 -7.24 10.15 8.04
CA PRO A 296 -6.26 9.15 7.65
C PRO A 296 -4.82 9.65 7.85
N GLY A 297 -3.86 8.78 7.53
CA GLY A 297 -2.46 9.15 7.48
C GLY A 297 -2.12 10.10 6.34
N GLY A 298 -0.88 10.55 6.31
CA GLY A 298 -0.34 11.47 5.32
C GLY A 298 0.91 12.16 5.85
N TYR A 299 1.15 13.38 5.36
CA TYR A 299 2.30 14.20 5.74
C TYR A 299 1.87 15.53 6.41
N PRO A 300 1.19 15.49 7.57
CA PRO A 300 0.74 16.71 8.24
C PRO A 300 1.91 17.60 8.70
N GLU A 301 3.09 17.03 8.95
CA GLU A 301 4.29 17.78 9.31
C GLU A 301 4.77 18.73 8.21
N LEU A 302 4.52 18.41 6.93
CA LEU A 302 4.85 19.29 5.81
C LEU A 302 3.88 20.48 5.70
N HIS A 303 2.73 20.38 6.37
CA HIS A 303 1.63 21.35 6.35
C HIS A 303 1.30 21.86 7.75
N ALA A 304 2.18 21.63 8.75
CA ALA A 304 1.89 21.90 10.15
C ALA A 304 1.49 23.35 10.43
N GLY A 305 2.14 24.31 9.77
CA GLY A 305 1.78 25.74 9.89
C GLY A 305 0.38 26.05 9.37
N SER A 306 0.00 25.48 8.22
CA SER A 306 -1.35 25.66 7.65
C SER A 306 -2.41 25.03 8.53
N LEU A 307 -2.19 23.82 9.03
CA LEU A 307 -3.10 23.12 9.94
C LEU A 307 -3.23 23.83 11.30
N ALA A 308 -2.14 24.41 11.82
CA ALA A 308 -2.17 25.22 13.04
C ALA A 308 -3.06 26.45 12.91
N ASN A 309 -3.11 27.07 11.72
CA ASN A 309 -3.90 28.24 11.40
C ASN A 309 -5.33 27.93 10.93
N ALA A 310 -5.67 26.65 10.72
CA ALA A 310 -7.00 26.19 10.26
C ALA A 310 -8.02 26.25 11.43
N GLU A 311 -8.46 27.44 11.79
CA GLU A 311 -9.31 27.67 12.98
C GLU A 311 -10.72 27.11 12.83
N ARG A 312 -11.32 27.22 11.63
CA ARG A 312 -12.67 26.69 11.37
C ARG A 312 -12.68 25.17 11.42
N PHE A 313 -11.65 24.54 10.84
CA PHE A 313 -11.44 23.10 10.92
C PHE A 313 -11.33 22.66 12.38
N LYS A 314 -10.40 23.22 13.15
CA LYS A 314 -10.16 22.84 14.57
C LYS A 314 -11.41 23.03 15.43
N ALA A 315 -12.04 24.19 15.35
CA ALA A 315 -13.26 24.46 16.10
C ALA A 315 -14.44 23.59 15.66
N GLY A 316 -14.54 23.30 14.36
CA GLY A 316 -15.58 22.43 13.80
C GLY A 316 -15.39 20.98 14.21
N LEU A 317 -14.16 20.48 14.19
CA LEU A 317 -13.81 19.12 14.63
C LEU A 317 -14.06 18.96 16.14
N ALA A 318 -13.72 19.95 16.97
CA ALA A 318 -14.01 19.94 18.39
C ALA A 318 -15.52 19.86 18.68
N ARG A 319 -16.34 20.66 17.98
CA ARG A 319 -17.80 20.55 18.09
C ARG A 319 -18.34 19.19 17.64
N PHE A 320 -17.77 18.63 16.56
CA PHE A 320 -18.13 17.29 16.07
C PHE A 320 -17.82 16.20 17.09
N ALA A 321 -16.60 16.23 17.66
CA ALA A 321 -16.11 15.28 18.65
C ALA A 321 -16.89 15.28 19.98
N ALA A 322 -17.57 16.39 20.32
CA ALA A 322 -18.39 16.47 21.52
C ALA A 322 -19.54 15.44 21.54
N THR A 323 -20.07 15.05 20.39
CA THR A 323 -21.23 14.16 20.29
C THR A 323 -21.03 12.94 19.38
N ARG A 324 -20.00 12.93 18.55
CA ARG A 324 -19.78 11.93 17.50
C ARG A 324 -18.36 11.37 17.57
N ALA A 325 -18.17 10.19 16.97
CA ALA A 325 -16.90 9.51 16.94
C ALA A 325 -15.92 10.21 16.00
N VAL A 326 -14.68 10.38 16.44
CA VAL A 326 -13.54 10.85 15.63
C VAL A 326 -12.41 9.85 15.77
N HIS A 327 -11.85 9.43 14.64
CA HIS A 327 -10.66 8.58 14.62
C HIS A 327 -9.56 9.18 13.76
N GLY A 328 -8.31 9.10 14.25
CA GLY A 328 -7.12 9.52 13.51
C GLY A 328 -6.10 8.39 13.39
N GLU A 329 -5.65 8.11 12.17
CA GLU A 329 -4.53 7.20 11.91
C GLU A 329 -3.28 7.97 11.54
N CYS A 330 -2.11 7.59 12.08
CA CYS A 330 -0.79 8.12 11.75
C CYS A 330 -0.78 9.66 11.68
N GLY A 331 -0.80 10.26 10.50
CA GLY A 331 -0.91 11.72 10.31
C GLY A 331 -2.15 12.31 10.98
N GLY A 332 -3.29 11.64 10.84
CA GLY A 332 -4.53 12.02 11.52
C GLY A 332 -4.41 11.97 13.04
N TYR A 333 -3.73 10.96 13.58
CA TYR A 333 -3.44 10.88 15.02
C TYR A 333 -2.58 12.05 15.47
N MET A 334 -1.52 12.39 14.74
CA MET A 334 -0.68 13.55 15.04
C MET A 334 -1.48 14.85 15.13
N VAL A 335 -2.42 15.08 14.22
CA VAL A 335 -3.28 16.27 14.19
C VAL A 335 -4.32 16.30 15.32
N LEU A 336 -4.72 15.12 15.81
CA LEU A 336 -5.60 15.06 17.00
C LEU A 336 -4.86 15.43 18.31
N GLY A 337 -3.54 15.40 18.35
CA GLY A 337 -2.72 15.76 19.48
C GLY A 337 -2.75 17.27 19.82
N GLU A 338 -2.03 17.66 20.86
CA GLU A 338 -1.84 19.08 21.25
C GLU A 338 -0.90 19.81 20.31
N GLY A 339 0.05 19.07 19.66
CA GLY A 339 1.00 19.72 18.77
C GLY A 339 1.87 18.76 17.96
N ILE A 340 2.40 19.33 16.87
CA ILE A 340 3.44 18.73 16.04
C ILE A 340 4.67 19.63 16.10
N VAL A 341 5.82 19.07 16.45
CA VAL A 341 7.12 19.72 16.32
C VAL A 341 7.69 19.31 14.96
N ASP A 342 7.90 20.27 14.08
CA ASP A 342 8.41 20.04 12.74
C ASP A 342 9.92 19.69 12.73
N ALA A 343 10.48 19.44 11.55
CA ALA A 343 11.90 19.11 11.38
C ALA A 343 12.84 20.26 11.76
N GLY A 344 12.34 21.49 11.80
CA GLY A 344 13.07 22.68 12.28
C GLY A 344 13.00 22.90 13.78
N GLY A 345 12.26 22.04 14.50
CA GLY A 345 12.05 22.17 15.96
C GLY A 345 10.95 23.16 16.35
N VAL A 346 10.17 23.67 15.39
CA VAL A 346 9.06 24.59 15.65
C VAL A 346 7.81 23.79 16.04
N ARG A 347 7.22 24.14 17.21
CA ARG A 347 5.96 23.54 17.68
C ARG A 347 4.77 24.27 17.06
N HIS A 348 3.91 23.51 16.38
CA HIS A 348 2.66 23.95 15.80
C HIS A 348 1.50 23.39 16.60
N ALA A 349 0.59 24.24 17.08
CA ALA A 349 -0.57 23.81 17.86
C ALA A 349 -1.57 23.08 16.96
N MET A 350 -1.97 21.88 17.37
CA MET A 350 -2.97 21.08 16.67
C MET A 350 -4.35 21.16 17.35
N THR A 351 -5.17 20.13 17.24
CA THR A 351 -6.56 20.20 17.73
C THR A 351 -6.69 20.06 19.25
N GLY A 352 -5.73 19.44 19.93
CA GLY A 352 -5.77 19.18 21.39
C GLY A 352 -6.90 18.22 21.82
N LEU A 353 -7.49 17.47 20.90
CA LEU A 353 -8.53 16.49 21.22
C LEU A 353 -7.94 15.25 21.92
N LEU A 354 -6.67 14.97 21.70
CA LEU A 354 -5.83 14.05 22.46
C LEU A 354 -4.65 14.84 23.05
N GLY A 355 -4.04 14.31 24.12
CA GLY A 355 -3.06 15.07 24.93
C GLY A 355 -1.60 14.87 24.54
N HIS A 356 -1.32 14.16 23.47
CA HIS A 356 0.06 13.89 23.07
C HIS A 356 0.64 15.00 22.17
N VAL A 357 1.98 15.07 22.15
CA VAL A 357 2.75 15.89 21.20
C VAL A 357 3.69 14.98 20.42
N THR A 358 3.75 15.18 19.13
CA THR A 358 4.64 14.43 18.22
C THR A 358 5.76 15.33 17.69
N SER A 359 6.91 14.74 17.39
CA SER A 359 8.08 15.47 16.93
C SER A 359 8.77 14.79 15.74
N PHE A 360 9.20 15.61 14.79
CA PHE A 360 10.09 15.26 13.67
C PHE A 360 11.51 15.82 13.85
N ALA A 361 11.82 16.49 14.96
CA ALA A 361 13.15 17.04 15.23
C ALA A 361 14.23 15.94 15.28
N GLU A 362 13.89 14.81 15.90
CA GLU A 362 14.71 13.61 15.89
C GLU A 362 13.95 12.48 15.18
N ARG A 363 14.28 12.29 13.91
CA ARG A 363 13.60 11.30 13.07
C ARG A 363 14.01 9.89 13.45
N ARG A 364 13.04 9.05 13.82
CA ARG A 364 13.23 7.63 14.06
C ARG A 364 12.23 6.83 13.22
N LEU A 365 12.74 5.94 12.37
CA LEU A 365 11.90 5.08 11.55
C LEU A 365 11.18 4.04 12.45
N HIS A 366 9.87 4.07 12.40
CA HIS A 366 8.98 3.03 12.92
C HIS A 366 8.33 2.35 11.72
N LEU A 367 8.75 1.11 11.46
CA LEU A 367 8.31 0.35 10.29
C LEU A 367 8.03 -1.09 10.67
N GLY A 368 6.95 -1.64 10.17
CA GLY A 368 6.67 -3.06 10.17
C GLY A 368 5.21 -3.40 10.37
N TYR A 369 4.90 -4.65 10.12
CA TYR A 369 3.60 -5.22 10.40
C TYR A 369 3.30 -5.22 11.89
N ARG A 370 2.02 -5.02 12.22
CA ARG A 370 1.51 -4.98 13.60
C ARG A 370 0.20 -5.74 13.69
N THR A 371 0.04 -6.45 14.79
CA THR A 371 -1.27 -6.87 15.27
C THR A 371 -1.65 -5.94 16.41
N ALA A 372 -2.83 -5.32 16.33
CA ALA A 372 -3.38 -4.46 17.37
C ALA A 372 -4.54 -5.17 18.07
N LYS A 373 -4.43 -5.40 19.37
CA LYS A 373 -5.54 -5.86 20.22
C LYS A 373 -6.18 -4.65 20.89
N LEU A 374 -7.42 -4.36 20.54
CA LEU A 374 -8.12 -3.19 21.07
C LEU A 374 -8.34 -3.34 22.59
N LEU A 375 -8.01 -2.29 23.32
CA LEU A 375 -8.24 -2.17 24.77
C LEU A 375 -9.49 -1.36 25.07
N GLN A 376 -10.06 -0.72 24.06
CA GLN A 376 -11.23 0.15 24.12
C GLN A 376 -12.10 -0.04 22.86
N ASP A 377 -13.39 0.22 23.00
CA ASP A 377 -14.25 0.33 21.82
C ASP A 377 -13.84 1.53 20.98
N CYS A 378 -13.82 1.36 19.67
CA CYS A 378 -13.53 2.40 18.69
C CYS A 378 -14.48 2.27 17.49
N PRO A 379 -14.52 3.23 16.56
CA PRO A 379 -15.48 3.22 15.45
C PRO A 379 -15.40 1.99 14.53
N PHE A 380 -14.33 1.24 14.56
CA PHE A 380 -14.08 0.09 13.69
C PHE A 380 -13.86 -1.24 14.42
N GLY A 381 -14.05 -1.28 15.76
CA GLY A 381 -13.93 -2.50 16.53
C GLY A 381 -14.28 -2.34 18.01
N GLN A 382 -14.64 -3.44 18.63
CA GLN A 382 -14.93 -3.52 20.07
C GLN A 382 -13.68 -3.87 20.86
N ASN A 383 -13.69 -3.57 22.15
CA ASN A 383 -12.66 -4.02 23.09
C ASN A 383 -12.42 -5.54 22.96
N GLY A 384 -11.16 -5.93 22.90
CA GLY A 384 -10.73 -7.31 22.68
C GLY A 384 -10.62 -7.75 21.22
N ALA A 385 -11.15 -6.98 20.27
CA ALA A 385 -10.98 -7.27 18.84
C ALA A 385 -9.51 -7.16 18.45
N SER A 386 -9.07 -8.03 17.54
CA SER A 386 -7.73 -8.02 16.97
C SER A 386 -7.77 -7.54 15.52
N LEU A 387 -6.86 -6.65 15.18
CA LEU A 387 -6.70 -6.06 13.85
C LEU A 387 -5.29 -6.34 13.35
N ARG A 388 -5.12 -6.51 12.05
CA ARG A 388 -3.84 -6.54 11.38
C ARG A 388 -3.63 -5.28 10.55
N GLY A 389 -2.39 -4.80 10.53
CA GLY A 389 -2.00 -3.60 9.85
C GLY A 389 -0.51 -3.35 9.96
N HIS A 390 -0.11 -2.11 9.88
CA HIS A 390 1.31 -1.74 9.97
C HIS A 390 1.48 -0.36 10.63
N GLU A 391 2.72 -0.07 11.00
CA GLU A 391 3.20 1.28 11.27
C GLU A 391 4.25 1.66 10.23
N PHE A 392 4.22 2.91 9.78
CA PHE A 392 5.24 3.48 8.91
C PHE A 392 5.28 5.00 9.11
N HIS A 393 6.12 5.46 10.04
CA HIS A 393 6.29 6.88 10.36
C HIS A 393 7.68 7.18 10.92
N TYR A 394 8.06 8.46 10.86
CA TYR A 394 9.32 8.97 11.43
C TYR A 394 9.10 9.83 12.69
N ALA A 395 7.86 10.14 13.01
CA ALA A 395 7.52 10.91 14.19
C ALA A 395 7.76 10.10 15.48
N SER A 396 8.19 10.77 16.51
CA SER A 396 8.25 10.24 17.88
C SER A 396 7.25 10.97 18.75
N VAL A 397 6.65 10.29 19.74
CA VAL A 397 5.84 10.92 20.77
C VAL A 397 6.79 11.46 21.85
N THR A 398 6.83 12.79 22.02
CA THR A 398 7.69 13.44 22.99
C THR A 398 6.96 13.75 24.31
N GLU A 399 5.66 14.00 24.22
CA GLU A 399 4.76 14.18 25.36
C GLU A 399 3.58 13.22 25.18
N PRO A 400 3.46 12.12 25.93
CA PRO A 400 2.45 11.09 25.68
C PRO A 400 1.02 11.50 26.09
N GLY A 401 0.89 12.55 26.92
CA GLY A 401 -0.41 12.93 27.47
C GLY A 401 -0.93 11.94 28.52
N SER A 402 -2.22 12.07 28.86
CA SER A 402 -2.89 11.25 29.87
C SER A 402 -4.06 10.45 29.31
N ASP A 403 -4.12 10.26 27.98
CA ASP A 403 -5.19 9.53 27.31
C ASP A 403 -5.11 8.04 27.62
N THR A 404 -6.27 7.37 27.67
CA THR A 404 -6.30 5.91 27.84
C THR A 404 -5.77 5.25 26.56
N PRO A 405 -4.83 4.27 26.66
CA PRO A 405 -4.35 3.55 25.48
C PRO A 405 -5.48 2.92 24.68
N LEU A 406 -5.37 3.00 23.34
CA LEU A 406 -6.39 2.44 22.43
C LEU A 406 -6.18 0.94 22.22
N ALA A 407 -4.94 0.51 22.04
CA ALA A 407 -4.61 -0.88 21.71
C ALA A 407 -3.30 -1.34 22.36
N GLU A 408 -3.16 -2.65 22.51
CA GLU A 408 -1.89 -3.33 22.74
C GLU A 408 -1.33 -3.76 21.39
N LEU A 409 -0.11 -3.36 21.04
CA LEU A 409 0.53 -3.72 19.79
C LEU A 409 1.47 -4.90 19.93
N PHE A 410 1.51 -5.70 18.90
CA PHE A 410 2.46 -6.80 18.69
C PHE A 410 3.13 -6.64 17.33
N ASP A 411 4.40 -7.01 17.20
CA ASP A 411 5.09 -7.03 15.91
C ASP A 411 4.63 -8.19 15.02
N GLY A 412 5.21 -8.29 13.82
CA GLY A 412 4.89 -9.35 12.86
C GLY A 412 5.18 -10.76 13.33
N GLU A 413 6.02 -10.92 14.36
CA GLU A 413 6.39 -12.20 14.97
C GLU A 413 5.58 -12.50 16.26
N GLY A 414 4.70 -11.59 16.66
CA GLY A 414 3.85 -11.73 17.84
C GLY A 414 4.48 -11.26 19.16
N LYS A 415 5.65 -10.59 19.12
CA LYS A 415 6.27 -10.00 20.29
C LYS A 415 5.51 -8.73 20.69
N ALA A 416 5.17 -8.63 21.97
CA ALA A 416 4.50 -7.45 22.52
C ALA A 416 5.41 -6.20 22.42
N LEU A 417 4.83 -5.12 21.91
CA LEU A 417 5.45 -3.80 21.79
C LEU A 417 4.93 -2.82 22.86
N GLY A 418 3.81 -3.17 23.50
CA GLY A 418 3.18 -2.39 24.55
C GLY A 418 1.96 -1.60 24.09
N PRO A 419 1.37 -0.81 25.01
CA PRO A 419 0.18 0.00 24.72
C PRO A 419 0.49 1.13 23.74
N SER A 420 -0.46 1.42 22.84
CA SER A 420 -0.32 2.41 21.79
C SER A 420 -1.62 3.16 21.51
N GLY A 421 -1.44 4.35 20.92
CA GLY A 421 -2.56 5.24 20.60
C GLY A 421 -3.18 5.86 21.85
N GLY A 422 -4.30 6.54 21.66
CA GLY A 422 -5.03 7.21 22.73
C GLY A 422 -6.53 7.23 22.51
N ARG A 423 -7.29 7.26 23.62
CA ARG A 423 -8.73 7.52 23.64
C ARG A 423 -9.05 8.58 24.67
N ARG A 424 -9.82 9.59 24.26
CA ARG A 424 -10.44 10.59 25.13
C ARG A 424 -11.89 10.77 24.73
N GLY A 425 -12.81 10.31 25.53
CA GLY A 425 -14.22 10.34 25.21
C GLY A 425 -14.56 9.58 23.93
N ARG A 426 -14.99 10.31 22.89
CA ARG A 426 -15.34 9.78 21.57
C ARG A 426 -14.22 9.90 20.54
N VAL A 427 -13.08 10.44 20.93
CA VAL A 427 -11.91 10.61 20.09
C VAL A 427 -10.95 9.46 20.32
N THR A 428 -10.51 8.84 19.24
CA THR A 428 -9.51 7.76 19.24
C THR A 428 -8.44 8.06 18.18
N GLY A 429 -7.23 7.57 18.39
CA GLY A 429 -6.18 7.69 17.38
C GLY A 429 -4.97 6.82 17.70
N THR A 430 -4.20 6.50 16.68
CA THR A 430 -3.01 5.65 16.78
C THR A 430 -2.10 5.85 15.55
N PHE A 431 -0.82 5.54 15.68
CA PHE A 431 0.08 5.43 14.53
C PHE A 431 -0.15 4.17 13.69
N PHE A 432 -0.81 3.18 14.26
CA PHE A 432 -1.16 1.95 13.57
C PHE A 432 -2.19 2.22 12.47
N HIS A 433 -1.89 1.74 11.26
CA HIS A 433 -2.79 1.74 10.12
C HIS A 433 -3.50 0.40 10.03
N ALA A 434 -4.81 0.38 10.19
CA ALA A 434 -5.61 -0.83 10.12
C ALA A 434 -5.82 -1.26 8.66
N ILE A 435 -5.54 -2.54 8.36
CA ILE A 435 -5.76 -3.14 7.03
C ILE A 435 -7.02 -4.02 7.07
N ALA A 436 -7.11 -4.91 8.06
CA ALA A 436 -8.24 -5.84 8.18
C ALA A 436 -8.43 -6.36 9.62
N CYS A 437 -9.61 -6.91 9.90
CA CYS A 437 -9.85 -7.70 11.10
C CYS A 437 -9.09 -9.03 11.07
N ALA A 438 -8.55 -9.47 12.21
CA ALA A 438 -7.76 -10.70 12.31
C ALA A 438 -8.61 -11.99 12.42
N HIS A 439 -9.94 -11.89 12.48
CA HIS A 439 -10.83 -13.03 12.77
C HIS A 439 -10.74 -14.21 11.81
N GLU A 440 -10.41 -14.00 10.53
CA GLU A 440 -10.36 -15.07 9.52
C GLU A 440 -9.06 -15.89 9.51
N LEU A 441 -8.06 -15.49 10.29
CA LEU A 441 -6.74 -16.14 10.29
C LEU A 441 -6.62 -17.23 11.36
N ALA A 442 -7.55 -17.29 12.31
CA ALA A 442 -7.62 -18.34 13.32
C ALA A 442 -7.82 -19.73 12.71
N GLU A 443 -8.46 -19.84 11.54
CA GLU A 443 -8.66 -21.11 10.85
C GLU A 443 -7.35 -21.72 10.30
N ARG A 444 -6.36 -20.89 9.95
CA ARG A 444 -5.05 -21.38 9.47
C ARG A 444 -4.21 -22.05 10.56
N SER A 445 -4.32 -21.58 11.80
CA SER A 445 -3.58 -22.18 12.94
C SER A 445 -4.09 -23.58 13.26
N HIS A 446 -5.38 -23.84 13.10
CA HIS A 446 -5.99 -25.14 13.35
C HIS A 446 -5.71 -26.15 12.21
N ALA A 447 -5.66 -25.69 10.96
CA ALA A 447 -5.35 -26.55 9.81
C ALA A 447 -3.86 -26.99 9.80
N LYS A 448 -2.92 -26.14 10.22
CA LYS A 448 -1.51 -26.51 10.35
C LYS A 448 -1.26 -27.53 11.46
N LEU A 449 -2.04 -27.51 12.54
CA LEU A 449 -1.94 -28.51 13.63
C LEU A 449 -2.58 -29.86 13.24
N ALA A 450 -3.57 -29.86 12.35
CA ALA A 450 -4.21 -31.09 11.88
C ALA A 450 -3.41 -31.83 10.79
N THR A 451 -2.45 -31.18 10.14
CA THR A 451 -1.60 -31.81 9.08
C THR A 451 -0.26 -32.31 9.64
N LEU A 452 0.03 -32.09 10.92
CA LEU A 452 1.24 -32.55 11.63
C LEU A 452 0.93 -33.65 12.68
N ALA A 453 -0.32 -34.11 12.77
CA ALA A 453 -0.77 -35.27 13.52
C ALA A 453 -1.17 -36.38 12.54
#